data_3659bf7e17c69e0dd1e0b630f90677ce
#
_entry.id   3659bf7e17c69e0dd1e0b630f90677ce
#
_cell.length_a   1.000
_cell.length_b   1.000
_cell.length_c   1.000
_cell.angle_alpha   90.00
_cell.angle_beta   90.00
_cell.angle_gamma   90.00
#
_symmetry.space_group_name_H-M   'P 1'
#
loop_
_entity.id
_entity.type
_entity.pdbx_description
1 polymer ?
#
loop_
_entity_poly.entity_id
_entity_poly.type
_entity_poly.pdbx_seq_one_letter_code
_entity_poly.pdbx_strand_id
1 'polypeptide(L)'
;LSRNNNVYLGLDGFQRDKTEDSKISLNIASLFATPSGEEVLSYLRSITIEQVNGAGVSDAELRHMEGQRYIVGLLESRIRHAHRVKNDE
;
A
#
# COMPACT_ATOMS: atom_id res chain seq x y z
N LEU A 1 25.26 -12.19 14.51
CA LEU A 1 25.76 -11.62 13.27
C LEU A 1 25.02 -12.08 12.06
N SER A 2 24.99 -13.38 11.86
CA SER A 2 24.33 -13.91 10.68
C SER A 2 22.86 -13.51 10.66
N ARG A 3 22.28 -13.33 11.82
CA ARG A 3 20.86 -12.97 11.87
C ARG A 3 20.59 -11.58 11.30
N ASN A 4 21.63 -10.74 11.24
CA ASN A 4 21.47 -9.45 10.60
C ASN A 4 21.21 -9.60 9.13
N ASN A 5 21.63 -10.72 8.55
CA ASN A 5 21.39 -11.00 7.14
C ASN A 5 19.95 -11.34 6.88
N ASN A 6 19.18 -11.59 7.95
CA ASN A 6 17.77 -11.94 7.81
C ASN A 6 16.87 -10.70 7.98
N VAL A 7 17.48 -9.55 8.24
CA VAL A 7 16.70 -8.31 8.32
C VAL A 7 16.15 -8.01 6.95
N TYR A 8 14.87 -7.81 6.90
CA TYR A 8 14.16 -7.55 5.66
C TYR A 8 13.30 -6.31 5.83
N LEU A 9 13.42 -5.40 4.88
CA LEU A 9 12.54 -4.25 4.85
C LEU A 9 11.31 -4.60 4.06
N GLY A 10 10.17 -4.53 4.72
CA GLY A 10 8.90 -4.78 4.06
C GLY A 10 8.57 -3.70 3.04
N LEU A 11 7.53 -3.93 2.30
CA LEU A 11 7.07 -2.99 1.29
C LEU A 11 6.76 -1.62 1.89
N ASP A 12 6.38 -1.60 3.15
CA ASP A 12 6.03 -0.38 3.88
C ASP A 12 7.23 0.29 4.57
N GLY A 13 8.41 -0.26 4.42
CA GLY A 13 9.61 0.30 5.00
C GLY A 13 9.89 -0.14 6.42
N PHE A 14 9.00 -0.91 7.04
CA PHE A 14 9.23 -1.44 8.37
C PHE A 14 9.99 -2.76 8.28
N GLN A 15 10.78 -3.05 9.32
CA GLN A 15 11.45 -4.33 9.39
C GLN A 15 10.41 -5.42 9.62
N ARG A 16 10.39 -6.41 8.73
CA ARG A 16 9.44 -7.51 8.80
C ARG A 16 10.12 -8.78 8.37
N ASP A 17 9.58 -9.91 8.82
CA ASP A 17 9.94 -11.19 8.25
C ASP A 17 9.38 -11.24 6.83
N LYS A 18 10.18 -11.77 5.91
CA LYS A 18 9.79 -11.79 4.49
C LYS A 18 8.47 -12.54 4.27
N THR A 19 8.30 -13.64 4.98
CA THR A 19 7.07 -14.43 4.89
C THR A 19 5.86 -13.62 5.38
N GLU A 20 6.04 -12.90 6.48
CA GLU A 20 4.99 -12.05 7.01
C GLU A 20 4.65 -10.93 6.03
N ASP A 21 5.65 -10.32 5.43
CA ASP A 21 5.42 -9.24 4.48
C ASP A 21 4.63 -9.73 3.28
N SER A 22 4.97 -10.90 2.76
CA SER A 22 4.23 -11.51 1.65
C SER A 22 2.81 -11.83 2.04
N LYS A 23 2.60 -12.31 3.26
CA LYS A 23 1.28 -12.66 3.76
C LYS A 23 0.37 -11.42 3.84
N ILE A 24 0.92 -10.30 4.29
CA ILE A 24 0.18 -9.04 4.33
C ILE A 24 -0.30 -8.68 2.92
N SER A 25 0.58 -8.77 1.94
CA SER A 25 0.24 -8.45 0.56
C SER A 25 -0.83 -9.38 0.00
N LEU A 26 -0.71 -10.67 0.28
CA LEU A 26 -1.69 -11.65 -0.19
C LEU A 26 -3.06 -11.41 0.42
N ASN A 27 -3.11 -11.05 1.70
CA ASN A 27 -4.38 -10.76 2.37
C ASN A 27 -5.04 -9.51 1.79
N ILE A 28 -4.24 -8.48 1.55
CA ILE A 28 -4.76 -7.25 0.97
C ILE A 28 -5.29 -7.50 -0.43
N ALA A 29 -4.53 -8.23 -1.24
CA ALA A 29 -4.97 -8.55 -2.60
C ALA A 29 -6.25 -9.36 -2.59
N SER A 30 -6.36 -10.33 -1.68
CA SER A 30 -7.56 -11.15 -1.56
C SER A 30 -8.78 -10.31 -1.21
N LEU A 31 -8.62 -9.39 -0.26
CA LEU A 31 -9.72 -8.53 0.17
C LEU A 31 -10.21 -7.63 -0.95
N PHE A 32 -9.28 -6.99 -1.66
CA PHE A 32 -9.64 -6.03 -2.69
C PHE A 32 -9.92 -6.66 -4.06
N ALA A 33 -9.83 -7.98 -4.17
CA ALA A 33 -10.23 -8.68 -5.39
C ALA A 33 -11.72 -8.96 -5.44
N THR A 34 -12.43 -8.78 -4.31
CA THR A 34 -13.88 -8.95 -4.30
C THR A 34 -14.55 -7.74 -4.93
N PRO A 35 -15.78 -7.89 -5.45
CA PRO A 35 -16.49 -6.73 -6.01
C PRO A 35 -16.63 -5.58 -5.01
N SER A 36 -16.96 -5.88 -3.76
CA SER A 36 -17.06 -4.85 -2.73
C SER A 36 -15.71 -4.22 -2.44
N GLY A 37 -14.66 -5.03 -2.40
CA GLY A 37 -13.31 -4.53 -2.16
C GLY A 37 -12.85 -3.59 -3.27
N GLU A 38 -13.14 -3.95 -4.51
CA GLU A 38 -12.81 -3.10 -5.66
C GLU A 38 -13.53 -1.76 -5.59
N GLU A 39 -14.79 -1.77 -5.21
CA GLU A 39 -15.54 -0.53 -5.07
C GLU A 39 -15.00 0.34 -3.95
N VAL A 40 -14.64 -0.28 -2.82
CA VAL A 40 -14.06 0.47 -1.71
C VAL A 40 -12.72 1.08 -2.11
N LEU A 41 -11.87 0.33 -2.80
CA LEU A 41 -10.58 0.86 -3.25
C LEU A 41 -10.78 2.01 -4.23
N SER A 42 -11.74 1.88 -5.15
CA SER A 42 -12.07 2.95 -6.09
C SER A 42 -12.52 4.20 -5.35
N TYR A 43 -13.33 4.03 -4.31
CA TYR A 43 -13.76 5.16 -3.48
C TYR A 43 -12.57 5.83 -2.80
N LEU A 44 -11.69 5.02 -2.20
CA LEU A 44 -10.51 5.57 -1.51
C LEU A 44 -9.62 6.33 -2.48
N ARG A 45 -9.44 5.82 -3.70
CA ARG A 45 -8.67 6.52 -4.72
C ARG A 45 -9.32 7.87 -5.06
N SER A 46 -10.62 7.89 -5.17
CA SER A 46 -11.34 9.10 -5.59
C SER A 46 -11.18 10.25 -4.59
N ILE A 47 -11.02 9.93 -3.31
CA ILE A 47 -10.89 10.97 -2.27
C ILE A 47 -9.43 11.22 -1.88
N THR A 48 -8.48 10.54 -2.50
CA THR A 48 -7.05 10.71 -2.20
C THR A 48 -6.24 10.97 -3.45
N ILE A 49 -5.90 9.90 -4.17
CA ILE A 49 -4.96 9.98 -5.29
C ILE A 49 -5.52 10.83 -6.43
N GLU A 50 -6.81 10.73 -6.68
CA GLU A 50 -7.45 11.42 -7.82
C GLU A 50 -7.88 12.84 -7.47
N GLN A 51 -7.71 13.26 -6.22
CA GLN A 51 -8.05 14.63 -5.84
C GLN A 51 -7.05 15.62 -6.41
N VAL A 52 -7.57 16.71 -6.97
CA VAL A 52 -6.76 17.79 -7.48
C VAL A 52 -6.83 18.94 -6.48
N ASN A 53 -5.67 19.42 -6.06
CA ASN A 53 -5.59 20.53 -5.12
C ASN A 53 -5.71 21.86 -5.86
N GLY A 54 -6.56 22.75 -5.35
CA GLY A 54 -6.67 24.08 -5.90
C GLY A 54 -5.55 24.98 -5.43
N ALA A 55 -5.45 26.14 -6.04
CA ALA A 55 -4.53 27.17 -5.59
C ALA A 55 -4.92 27.63 -4.19
N GLY A 56 -3.95 27.94 -3.37
CA GLY A 56 -4.21 28.39 -2.01
C GLY A 56 -4.22 27.31 -0.96
N VAL A 57 -3.96 26.06 -1.33
CA VAL A 57 -3.81 24.98 -0.37
C VAL A 57 -2.53 25.22 0.43
N SER A 58 -2.62 25.12 1.75
CA SER A 58 -1.45 25.32 2.62
C SER A 58 -0.52 24.13 2.56
N ASP A 59 0.75 24.35 2.97
CA ASP A 59 1.73 23.26 3.05
C ASP A 59 1.26 22.18 4.02
N ALA A 60 0.65 22.58 5.13
CA ALA A 60 0.16 21.63 6.11
C ALA A 60 -0.93 20.74 5.52
N GLU A 61 -1.84 21.33 4.75
CA GLU A 61 -2.88 20.57 4.07
C GLU A 61 -2.30 19.64 3.02
N LEU A 62 -1.30 20.10 2.28
CA LEU A 62 -0.64 19.26 1.29
C LEU A 62 0.02 18.03 1.93
N ARG A 63 0.71 18.24 3.07
CA ARG A 63 1.35 17.13 3.77
C ARG A 63 0.32 16.13 4.28
N HIS A 64 -0.80 16.62 4.77
CA HIS A 64 -1.88 15.76 5.23
C HIS A 64 -2.42 14.91 4.08
N MET A 65 -2.64 15.52 2.94
CA MET A 65 -3.14 14.83 1.76
C MET A 65 -2.14 13.83 1.22
N GLU A 66 -0.84 14.15 1.27
CA GLU A 66 0.20 13.23 0.85
C GLU A 66 0.24 11.99 1.73
N GLY A 67 0.01 12.16 3.04
CA GLY A 67 -0.07 11.02 3.95
C GLY A 67 -1.24 10.10 3.59
N GLN A 68 -2.38 10.67 3.24
CA GLN A 68 -3.53 9.89 2.82
C GLN A 68 -3.26 9.15 1.51
N ARG A 69 -2.64 9.84 0.54
CA ARG A 69 -2.27 9.24 -0.74
C ARG A 69 -1.29 8.11 -0.55
N TYR A 70 -0.35 8.27 0.38
CA TYR A 70 0.64 7.26 0.65
C TYR A 70 0.00 5.95 1.07
N ILE A 71 -0.96 6.00 1.98
CA ILE A 71 -1.61 4.78 2.47
C ILE A 71 -2.36 4.07 1.34
N VAL A 72 -3.13 4.81 0.55
CA VAL A 72 -3.87 4.19 -0.55
C VAL A 72 -2.91 3.65 -1.60
N GLY A 73 -1.86 4.39 -1.91
CA GLY A 73 -0.82 3.91 -2.83
C GLY A 73 -0.13 2.66 -2.32
N LEU A 74 0.06 2.57 -1.01
CA LEU A 74 0.66 1.40 -0.40
C LEU A 74 -0.24 0.17 -0.56
N LEU A 75 -1.56 0.33 -0.40
CA LEU A 75 -2.49 -0.77 -0.64
C LEU A 75 -2.36 -1.29 -2.07
N GLU A 76 -2.28 -0.38 -3.03
CA GLU A 76 -2.12 -0.77 -4.43
C GLU A 76 -0.79 -1.45 -4.68
N SER A 77 0.26 -0.96 -4.05
CA SER A 77 1.58 -1.59 -4.14
C SER A 77 1.56 -2.99 -3.56
N ARG A 78 0.84 -3.19 -2.48
CA ARG A 78 0.67 -4.51 -1.86
C ARG A 78 -0.03 -5.48 -2.80
N ILE A 79 -1.04 -5.01 -3.51
CA ILE A 79 -1.75 -5.85 -4.48
C ILE A 79 -0.80 -6.29 -5.58
N ARG A 80 0.00 -5.37 -6.12
CA ARG A 80 0.98 -5.72 -7.15
C ARG A 80 2.04 -6.68 -6.61
N HIS A 81 2.47 -6.47 -5.37
CA HIS A 81 3.44 -7.33 -4.71
C HIS A 81 2.88 -8.75 -4.57
N ALA A 82 1.60 -8.87 -4.20
CA ALA A 82 0.96 -10.17 -4.08
C ALA A 82 0.98 -10.94 -5.40
N HIS A 83 0.76 -10.25 -6.51
CA HIS A 83 0.81 -10.90 -7.83
C HIS A 83 2.21 -11.40 -8.13
N ARG A 84 3.25 -10.63 -7.78
CA ARG A 84 4.62 -11.08 -7.99
C ARG A 84 4.95 -12.29 -7.13
N VAL A 85 4.50 -12.28 -5.88
CA VAL A 85 4.74 -13.41 -4.96
C VAL A 85 4.10 -14.67 -5.50
N LYS A 86 2.87 -14.59 -5.99
CA LYS A 86 2.17 -15.74 -6.54
C LYS A 86 2.87 -16.27 -7.79
N ASN A 87 3.35 -15.38 -8.63
CA ASN A 87 4.00 -15.79 -9.88
C ASN A 87 5.35 -16.45 -9.63
N ASP A 88 5.97 -16.16 -8.49
CA ASP A 88 7.28 -16.74 -8.15
C ASP A 88 7.14 -18.10 -7.48
N GLU A 89 5.92 -18.52 -7.15
CA GLU A 89 5.66 -19.84 -6.63
C GLU A 89 5.52 -20.85 -7.78
#